data_3c8365530990d24997687fcbe8eff606
#
_entry.id   3c8365530990d24997687fcbe8eff606
#
_cell.length_a   1.000
_cell.length_b   1.000
_cell.length_c   1.000
_cell.angle_alpha   90.00
_cell.angle_beta   90.00
_cell.angle_gamma   90.00
#
_symmetry.space_group_name_H-M   'P 1'
#
loop_
_entity.id
_entity.type
_entity.pdbx_description
1 polymer ?
#
loop_
_entity_poly.entity_id
_entity_poly.type
_entity_poly.pdbx_seq_one_letter_code
_entity_poly.pdbx_strand_id
1 'polypeptide(L)'
;MKTQTHLPKRLLSSALAAALLLSFPGSSYAADKLTRISDGSYRLFEEGSSIGGVLHRGVDVSHWQGEIDWQTAAQNDVDFVMLGTRYQGKEDPLFQQNARDAAAAGVRLGAYIYSYATTVEMAEQEADFVLNIVRDHPISYPIAFDAENADTLGSLPKDEISAIVHAFCKKISDAGYYPILYANDYWITNKLDMDALSQYPVWVAAYERPAKYKNPVMWQGTESGNIEGISGGVDIDLQFKDFSSVIPANSWKKFDNRWYYYQDYRMQKDTLIFDGSNSYFMNPDGTIYTGGWKELSGKKCYFDPGTGIMRLGWKQINGKWYYFATDGNMQTGWVSDAGLWYYMGGDGAMQTGVVNVNETLYYLGADGSMYHDTKVEYNGKTWWIDGGGAMSEYHEETAAEGTDAGNAGAAPGSAQTGGISADSAATGADKSSTTGTGSKASSDSSEEITHVEAKPTLEGDTSNAGSQGRVIPVGV
;
A
#
# COMPACT_ATOMS: atom_id res chain seq x y z
N MET A 1 -41.67 24.75 -44.62
CA MET A 1 -40.67 23.89 -43.97
C MET A 1 -40.61 24.28 -42.50
N LYS A 2 -41.29 23.51 -41.63
CA LYS A 2 -41.28 23.72 -40.19
C LYS A 2 -40.31 22.68 -39.60
N THR A 3 -39.18 23.10 -39.18
CA THR A 3 -38.22 22.28 -38.42
C THR A 3 -38.77 22.10 -37.00
N GLN A 4 -39.26 20.91 -36.72
CA GLN A 4 -39.52 20.47 -35.34
C GLN A 4 -38.20 20.06 -34.72
N THR A 5 -37.74 20.83 -33.74
CA THR A 5 -36.68 20.44 -32.84
C THR A 5 -37.29 19.49 -31.79
N HIS A 6 -36.95 18.23 -31.88
CA HIS A 6 -37.22 17.27 -30.80
C HIS A 6 -36.28 17.56 -29.62
N LEU A 7 -36.81 18.15 -28.57
CA LEU A 7 -36.17 18.09 -27.24
C LEU A 7 -36.32 16.66 -26.71
N PRO A 8 -35.27 16.06 -26.13
CA PRO A 8 -35.39 14.75 -25.51
C PRO A 8 -36.26 14.84 -24.24
N LYS A 9 -37.30 14.03 -24.21
CA LYS A 9 -38.29 13.94 -23.11
C LYS A 9 -37.77 13.13 -21.94
N ARG A 10 -36.58 13.38 -21.40
CA ARG A 10 -36.09 12.62 -20.25
C ARG A 10 -35.15 13.42 -19.37
N LEU A 11 -35.69 14.42 -18.74
CA LEU A 11 -35.16 15.07 -17.55
C LEU A 11 -36.29 15.14 -16.52
N LEU A 12 -36.97 14.03 -16.24
CA LEU A 12 -38.23 14.02 -15.47
C LEU A 12 -38.33 12.87 -14.49
N SER A 13 -37.22 12.45 -13.88
CA SER A 13 -37.35 11.62 -12.68
C SER A 13 -36.84 12.29 -11.40
N SER A 14 -36.11 13.39 -11.47
CA SER A 14 -35.70 14.16 -10.29
C SER A 14 -36.10 15.63 -10.27
N ALA A 15 -36.86 16.12 -11.25
CA ALA A 15 -37.20 17.56 -11.34
C ALA A 15 -38.71 17.87 -11.24
N LEU A 16 -39.59 16.94 -10.91
CA LEU A 16 -41.04 17.20 -10.91
C LEU A 16 -41.67 17.30 -9.52
N ALA A 17 -40.91 17.40 -8.45
CA ALA A 17 -41.47 17.70 -7.13
C ALA A 17 -41.37 19.18 -6.71
N ALA A 18 -40.80 20.06 -7.55
CA ALA A 18 -40.53 21.46 -7.17
C ALA A 18 -41.51 22.51 -7.68
N ALA A 19 -42.68 22.16 -8.25
CA ALA A 19 -43.59 23.15 -8.78
C ALA A 19 -45.04 22.90 -8.45
N LEU A 20 -45.42 22.92 -7.15
CA LEU A 20 -46.77 23.24 -6.64
C LEU A 20 -46.75 23.37 -5.12
N LEU A 21 -46.12 24.43 -4.60
CA LEU A 21 -46.35 24.88 -3.25
C LEU A 21 -47.05 26.25 -3.30
N LEU A 22 -48.36 26.22 -3.42
CA LEU A 22 -49.18 27.32 -3.03
C LEU A 22 -49.26 27.37 -1.52
N SER A 23 -48.76 28.48 -0.98
CA SER A 23 -48.81 28.96 0.40
C SER A 23 -49.96 28.49 1.24
N PHE A 24 -49.64 27.70 2.28
CA PHE A 24 -50.38 27.67 3.54
C PHE A 24 -49.38 27.92 4.70
N PRO A 25 -49.71 28.79 5.65
CA PRO A 25 -48.86 28.98 6.84
C PRO A 25 -49.21 27.87 7.84
N GLY A 26 -48.48 26.83 7.78
CA GLY A 26 -48.43 25.74 8.73
C GLY A 26 -47.12 25.03 8.52
N SER A 27 -46.12 25.36 9.32
CA SER A 27 -44.84 24.65 9.35
C SER A 27 -45.08 23.20 9.73
N SER A 28 -45.37 22.36 8.76
CA SER A 28 -45.04 20.94 8.91
C SER A 28 -43.55 20.86 8.65
N TYR A 29 -42.74 20.82 9.69
CA TYR A 29 -41.40 20.29 9.60
C TYR A 29 -41.54 18.91 8.95
N ALA A 30 -41.08 18.77 7.72
CA ALA A 30 -40.91 17.45 7.16
C ALA A 30 -40.01 16.70 8.16
N ALA A 31 -40.53 15.64 8.75
CA ALA A 31 -39.75 14.85 9.70
C ALA A 31 -38.46 14.43 9.03
N ASP A 32 -37.33 14.71 9.65
CA ASP A 32 -36.03 14.31 9.12
C ASP A 32 -36.03 12.81 8.88
N LYS A 33 -35.69 12.42 7.65
CA LYS A 33 -35.65 11.01 7.23
C LYS A 33 -34.27 10.43 7.49
N LEU A 34 -34.23 9.18 7.90
CA LEU A 34 -32.97 8.45 8.15
C LEU A 34 -32.04 9.17 9.15
N THR A 35 -32.61 9.71 10.20
CA THR A 35 -31.86 10.42 11.24
C THR A 35 -31.40 9.49 12.33
N ARG A 36 -30.28 9.84 12.96
CA ARG A 36 -29.80 9.22 14.18
C ARG A 36 -30.54 9.83 15.37
N ILE A 37 -31.20 8.99 16.13
CA ILE A 37 -31.92 9.43 17.33
C ILE A 37 -31.05 9.35 18.59
N SER A 38 -31.55 9.85 19.70
CA SER A 38 -30.84 10.01 20.98
C SER A 38 -30.27 8.70 21.56
N ASP A 39 -30.82 7.54 21.20
CA ASP A 39 -30.33 6.23 21.63
C ASP A 39 -29.23 5.68 20.69
N GLY A 40 -28.82 6.46 19.66
CA GLY A 40 -27.79 6.11 18.69
C GLY A 40 -28.31 5.25 17.53
N SER A 41 -29.58 4.85 17.51
CA SER A 41 -30.15 4.11 16.37
C SER A 41 -30.60 5.03 15.25
N TYR A 42 -30.74 4.48 14.05
CA TYR A 42 -31.29 5.18 12.88
C TYR A 42 -32.74 4.76 12.69
N ARG A 43 -33.57 5.69 12.25
CA ARG A 43 -34.94 5.44 11.88
C ARG A 43 -35.27 6.04 10.51
N LEU A 44 -36.14 5.36 9.79
CA LEU A 44 -36.59 5.85 8.48
C LEU A 44 -37.42 7.13 8.62
N PHE A 45 -38.27 7.16 9.68
CA PHE A 45 -39.04 8.32 10.14
C PHE A 45 -38.90 8.41 11.65
N GLU A 46 -39.06 9.60 12.21
CA GLU A 46 -38.90 9.86 13.64
C GLU A 46 -39.71 8.90 14.54
N GLU A 47 -40.96 8.55 14.15
CA GLU A 47 -41.83 7.62 14.88
C GLU A 47 -41.68 6.15 14.39
N GLY A 48 -40.79 5.89 13.43
CA GLY A 48 -40.60 4.56 12.85
C GLY A 48 -39.81 3.59 13.74
N SER A 49 -39.81 2.31 13.35
CA SER A 49 -38.93 1.31 13.98
C SER A 49 -37.47 1.60 13.69
N SER A 50 -36.59 1.27 14.64
CA SER A 50 -35.15 1.39 14.46
C SER A 50 -34.66 0.46 13.38
N ILE A 51 -33.68 0.94 12.61
CA ILE A 51 -32.95 0.17 11.58
C ILE A 51 -31.74 -0.44 12.26
N GLY A 52 -31.72 -1.77 12.35
CA GLY A 52 -30.64 -2.50 13.01
C GLY A 52 -29.41 -2.65 12.11
N GLY A 53 -28.23 -2.74 12.73
CA GLY A 53 -26.98 -3.07 12.05
C GLY A 53 -26.34 -1.93 11.26
N VAL A 54 -26.85 -0.71 11.38
CA VAL A 54 -26.23 0.47 10.74
C VAL A 54 -24.93 0.81 11.44
N LEU A 55 -23.87 0.89 10.67
CA LEU A 55 -22.53 1.28 11.13
C LEU A 55 -22.27 2.77 10.94
N HIS A 56 -22.62 3.30 9.78
CA HIS A 56 -22.40 4.69 9.40
C HIS A 56 -23.53 5.21 8.53
N ARG A 57 -23.75 6.52 8.60
CA ARG A 57 -24.61 7.26 7.69
C ARG A 57 -23.75 8.10 6.75
N GLY A 58 -24.17 8.18 5.51
CA GLY A 58 -23.53 8.99 4.48
C GLY A 58 -24.53 9.55 3.50
N VAL A 59 -24.01 10.12 2.46
CA VAL A 59 -24.76 10.70 1.36
C VAL A 59 -24.14 10.28 0.05
N ASP A 60 -24.92 10.28 -1.04
CA ASP A 60 -24.34 10.34 -2.36
C ASP A 60 -24.67 11.67 -3.04
N VAL A 61 -23.69 12.22 -3.73
CA VAL A 61 -23.76 13.56 -4.29
C VAL A 61 -23.04 13.66 -5.63
N SER A 62 -23.48 14.64 -6.43
CA SER A 62 -22.84 15.05 -7.67
C SER A 62 -22.93 16.57 -7.78
N HIS A 63 -22.71 17.11 -8.97
CA HIS A 63 -22.92 18.55 -9.26
C HIS A 63 -24.35 19.05 -8.94
N TRP A 64 -25.32 18.16 -8.80
CA TRP A 64 -26.71 18.54 -8.52
C TRP A 64 -26.90 19.17 -7.14
N GLN A 65 -26.08 18.82 -6.14
CA GLN A 65 -26.12 19.40 -4.81
C GLN A 65 -25.40 20.75 -4.72
N GLY A 66 -24.71 21.18 -5.79
CA GLY A 66 -23.99 22.43 -5.82
C GLY A 66 -22.80 22.47 -4.84
N GLU A 67 -22.56 23.64 -4.27
CA GLU A 67 -21.51 23.80 -3.24
C GLU A 67 -21.98 23.24 -1.90
N ILE A 68 -21.14 22.44 -1.26
CA ILE A 68 -21.41 21.77 0.00
C ILE A 68 -20.45 22.25 1.07
N ASP A 69 -20.98 22.62 2.24
CA ASP A 69 -20.19 22.85 3.45
C ASP A 69 -19.92 21.50 4.15
N TRP A 70 -18.84 20.84 3.72
CA TRP A 70 -18.45 19.54 4.23
C TRP A 70 -18.11 19.52 5.73
N GLN A 71 -17.63 20.65 6.28
CA GLN A 71 -17.36 20.73 7.72
C GLN A 71 -18.67 20.66 8.53
N THR A 72 -19.68 21.38 8.07
CA THR A 72 -21.02 21.33 8.68
C THR A 72 -21.66 19.97 8.45
N ALA A 73 -21.61 19.42 7.24
CA ALA A 73 -22.17 18.10 6.93
C ALA A 73 -21.55 16.99 7.80
N ALA A 74 -20.23 16.97 7.97
CA ALA A 74 -19.54 16.00 8.83
C ALA A 74 -19.98 16.10 10.30
N GLN A 75 -20.24 17.32 10.82
CA GLN A 75 -20.76 17.52 12.16
C GLN A 75 -22.22 17.08 12.32
N ASN A 76 -22.92 16.93 11.20
CA ASN A 76 -24.30 16.46 11.15
C ASN A 76 -24.42 15.00 10.71
N ASP A 77 -23.51 14.15 11.20
CA ASP A 77 -23.53 12.69 11.07
C ASP A 77 -23.39 12.19 9.62
N VAL A 78 -22.58 12.91 8.80
CA VAL A 78 -22.13 12.42 7.49
C VAL A 78 -20.74 11.83 7.64
N ASP A 79 -20.66 10.52 7.76
CA ASP A 79 -19.40 9.78 7.95
C ASP A 79 -18.71 9.43 6.62
N PHE A 80 -19.48 9.30 5.54
CA PHE A 80 -18.96 8.97 4.20
C PHE A 80 -19.79 9.64 3.09
N VAL A 81 -19.18 9.70 1.91
CA VAL A 81 -19.84 10.16 0.69
C VAL A 81 -19.51 9.24 -0.49
N MET A 82 -20.52 8.95 -1.30
CA MET A 82 -20.37 8.36 -2.62
C MET A 82 -20.44 9.48 -3.65
N LEU A 83 -19.33 9.75 -4.36
CA LEU A 83 -19.21 10.87 -5.30
C LEU A 83 -19.54 10.43 -6.73
N GLY A 84 -20.47 11.10 -7.36
CA GLY A 84 -20.75 10.93 -8.79
C GLY A 84 -19.58 11.37 -9.65
N THR A 85 -19.10 10.49 -10.53
CA THR A 85 -17.90 10.75 -11.33
C THR A 85 -18.19 11.42 -12.66
N ARG A 86 -19.45 11.35 -13.17
CA ARG A 86 -19.75 11.74 -14.56
C ARG A 86 -20.98 12.61 -14.70
N TYR A 87 -20.83 13.65 -15.55
CA TYR A 87 -21.91 14.48 -16.04
C TYR A 87 -21.77 14.72 -17.55
N GLN A 88 -22.81 14.44 -18.33
CA GLN A 88 -22.85 14.64 -19.79
C GLN A 88 -21.63 14.06 -20.53
N GLY A 89 -21.20 12.84 -20.14
CA GLY A 89 -20.07 12.15 -20.77
C GLY A 89 -18.69 12.69 -20.39
N LYS A 90 -18.60 13.61 -19.44
CA LYS A 90 -17.36 14.19 -18.91
C LYS A 90 -17.31 13.97 -17.40
N GLU A 91 -16.17 14.29 -16.82
CA GLU A 91 -16.04 14.36 -15.37
C GLU A 91 -17.08 15.33 -14.77
N ASP A 92 -17.65 14.92 -13.63
CA ASP A 92 -18.55 15.81 -12.89
C ASP A 92 -17.81 17.07 -12.46
N PRO A 93 -18.34 18.27 -12.75
CA PRO A 93 -17.62 19.53 -12.54
C PRO A 93 -17.29 19.82 -11.08
N LEU A 94 -17.99 19.19 -10.13
CA LEU A 94 -17.73 19.36 -8.70
C LEU A 94 -17.01 18.18 -8.04
N PHE A 95 -16.71 17.10 -8.78
CA PHE A 95 -16.05 15.92 -8.22
C PHE A 95 -14.76 16.27 -7.48
N GLN A 96 -13.85 16.98 -8.15
CA GLN A 96 -12.54 17.31 -7.59
C GLN A 96 -12.63 18.20 -6.34
N GLN A 97 -13.57 19.12 -6.34
CA GLN A 97 -13.83 20.00 -5.19
C GLN A 97 -14.41 19.19 -4.04
N ASN A 98 -15.50 18.46 -4.28
CA ASN A 98 -16.15 17.64 -3.26
C ASN A 98 -15.20 16.59 -2.66
N ALA A 99 -14.38 15.91 -3.49
CA ALA A 99 -13.42 14.93 -3.01
C ALA A 99 -12.34 15.53 -2.09
N ARG A 100 -11.84 16.73 -2.41
CA ARG A 100 -10.87 17.43 -1.53
C ARG A 100 -11.49 17.89 -0.24
N ASP A 101 -12.65 18.55 -0.35
CA ASP A 101 -13.26 19.26 0.79
C ASP A 101 -13.89 18.28 1.77
N ALA A 102 -14.53 17.20 1.28
CA ALA A 102 -15.02 16.10 2.10
C ALA A 102 -13.87 15.38 2.83
N ALA A 103 -12.77 15.05 2.12
CA ALA A 103 -11.61 14.43 2.76
C ALA A 103 -10.95 15.34 3.81
N ALA A 104 -10.92 16.66 3.58
CA ALA A 104 -10.41 17.63 4.54
C ALA A 104 -11.30 17.75 5.78
N ALA A 105 -12.61 17.54 5.65
CA ALA A 105 -13.58 17.47 6.73
C ALA A 105 -13.57 16.12 7.48
N GLY A 106 -12.78 15.13 7.03
CA GLY A 106 -12.71 13.80 7.61
C GLY A 106 -13.79 12.83 7.12
N VAL A 107 -14.57 13.23 6.12
CA VAL A 107 -15.57 12.37 5.47
C VAL A 107 -14.86 11.37 4.55
N ARG A 108 -15.21 10.08 4.67
CA ARG A 108 -14.63 8.99 3.89
C ARG A 108 -15.20 8.95 2.48
N LEU A 109 -14.33 8.72 1.49
CA LEU A 109 -14.69 8.84 0.08
C LEU A 109 -14.92 7.51 -0.59
N GLY A 110 -16.05 7.35 -1.27
CA GLY A 110 -16.33 6.40 -2.32
C GLY A 110 -16.67 7.12 -3.63
N ALA A 111 -16.97 6.36 -4.67
CA ALA A 111 -17.37 6.93 -5.95
C ALA A 111 -18.41 6.06 -6.64
N TYR A 112 -19.19 6.64 -7.56
CA TYR A 112 -20.07 5.89 -8.42
C TYR A 112 -20.07 6.44 -9.85
N ILE A 113 -20.45 5.60 -10.79
CA ILE A 113 -20.71 6.01 -12.16
C ILE A 113 -22.10 5.58 -12.59
N TYR A 114 -22.95 6.54 -12.95
CA TYR A 114 -24.20 6.27 -13.65
C TYR A 114 -23.88 5.72 -15.05
N SER A 115 -24.15 4.42 -15.27
CA SER A 115 -23.70 3.73 -16.47
C SER A 115 -24.57 4.00 -17.70
N TYR A 116 -23.92 4.27 -18.83
CA TYR A 116 -24.54 4.27 -20.16
C TYR A 116 -24.01 3.12 -21.03
N ALA A 117 -23.23 2.21 -20.47
CA ALA A 117 -22.64 1.11 -21.20
C ALA A 117 -23.71 0.18 -21.80
N THR A 118 -23.53 -0.17 -23.06
CA THR A 118 -24.34 -1.17 -23.76
C THR A 118 -23.50 -2.33 -24.27
N THR A 119 -22.19 -2.31 -24.03
CA THR A 119 -21.26 -3.40 -24.32
C THR A 119 -20.23 -3.54 -23.21
N VAL A 120 -19.56 -4.69 -23.16
CA VAL A 120 -18.46 -4.97 -22.25
C VAL A 120 -17.33 -3.94 -22.39
N GLU A 121 -16.97 -3.60 -23.64
CA GLU A 121 -15.90 -2.62 -23.92
C GLU A 121 -16.26 -1.22 -23.40
N MET A 122 -17.53 -0.82 -23.50
CA MET A 122 -17.98 0.45 -22.93
C MET A 122 -17.89 0.43 -21.40
N ALA A 123 -18.23 -0.66 -20.74
CA ALA A 123 -18.09 -0.81 -19.29
C ALA A 123 -16.63 -0.75 -18.85
N GLU A 124 -15.71 -1.37 -19.59
CA GLU A 124 -14.28 -1.26 -19.34
C GLU A 124 -13.76 0.18 -19.51
N GLN A 125 -14.26 0.91 -20.52
CA GLN A 125 -13.94 2.35 -20.71
C GLN A 125 -14.51 3.21 -19.58
N GLU A 126 -15.72 2.90 -19.09
CA GLU A 126 -16.29 3.56 -17.90
C GLU A 126 -15.46 3.30 -16.66
N ALA A 127 -14.93 2.09 -16.47
CA ALA A 127 -14.02 1.77 -15.38
C ALA A 127 -12.71 2.57 -15.49
N ASP A 128 -12.09 2.65 -16.69
CA ASP A 128 -10.89 3.48 -16.90
C ASP A 128 -11.15 4.95 -16.60
N PHE A 129 -12.31 5.45 -17.02
CA PHE A 129 -12.73 6.82 -16.75
C PHE A 129 -12.81 7.10 -15.25
N VAL A 130 -13.47 6.23 -14.47
CA VAL A 130 -13.54 6.34 -13.01
C VAL A 130 -12.17 6.27 -12.38
N LEU A 131 -11.36 5.27 -12.76
CA LEU A 131 -10.02 5.06 -12.23
C LEU A 131 -9.13 6.28 -12.42
N ASN A 132 -9.20 6.95 -13.57
CA ASN A 132 -8.45 8.17 -13.84
C ASN A 132 -8.85 9.35 -12.94
N ILE A 133 -10.14 9.44 -12.59
CA ILE A 133 -10.68 10.50 -11.74
C ILE A 133 -10.30 10.29 -10.27
N VAL A 134 -10.42 9.06 -9.78
CA VAL A 134 -10.29 8.76 -8.34
C VAL A 134 -8.86 8.57 -7.86
N ARG A 135 -7.91 8.35 -8.76
CA ARG A 135 -6.55 7.89 -8.39
C ARG A 135 -5.78 8.82 -7.44
N ASP A 136 -6.01 10.11 -7.50
CA ASP A 136 -5.31 11.11 -6.67
C ASP A 136 -6.05 11.44 -5.36
N HIS A 137 -7.18 10.76 -5.10
CA HIS A 137 -8.01 10.96 -3.92
C HIS A 137 -7.92 9.78 -2.93
N PRO A 138 -8.13 10.02 -1.62
CA PRO A 138 -8.06 8.98 -0.59
C PRO A 138 -9.34 8.14 -0.56
N ILE A 139 -9.55 7.32 -1.60
CA ILE A 139 -10.73 6.46 -1.70
C ILE A 139 -10.62 5.33 -0.69
N SER A 140 -11.44 5.40 0.35
CA SER A 140 -11.54 4.45 1.46
C SER A 140 -12.88 3.70 1.51
N TYR A 141 -13.76 4.01 0.56
CA TYR A 141 -15.06 3.39 0.32
C TYR A 141 -15.11 2.75 -1.07
N PRO A 142 -16.16 1.97 -1.35
CA PRO A 142 -16.31 1.29 -2.63
C PRO A 142 -16.38 2.21 -3.85
N ILE A 143 -16.18 1.63 -5.02
CA ILE A 143 -16.53 2.20 -6.31
C ILE A 143 -17.75 1.46 -6.86
N ALA A 144 -18.85 2.15 -7.08
CA ALA A 144 -20.11 1.56 -7.49
C ALA A 144 -20.35 1.67 -9.01
N PHE A 145 -20.82 0.56 -9.59
CA PHE A 145 -21.48 0.57 -10.88
C PHE A 145 -22.96 0.82 -10.68
N ASP A 146 -23.48 1.93 -11.15
CA ASP A 146 -24.88 2.31 -11.04
C ASP A 146 -25.66 1.78 -12.25
N ALA A 147 -26.48 0.73 -11.98
CA ALA A 147 -27.23 -0.02 -12.96
C ALA A 147 -28.73 0.35 -12.93
N GLU A 148 -29.08 1.54 -13.41
CA GLU A 148 -30.49 1.96 -13.44
C GLU A 148 -30.94 2.64 -14.75
N ASN A 149 -30.06 2.79 -15.73
CA ASN A 149 -30.40 3.44 -16.99
C ASN A 149 -31.32 2.56 -17.86
N ALA A 150 -32.59 2.85 -17.81
CA ALA A 150 -33.63 2.08 -18.53
C ALA A 150 -33.52 2.17 -20.06
N ASP A 151 -32.95 3.26 -20.58
CA ASP A 151 -32.93 3.51 -22.06
C ASP A 151 -31.76 2.82 -22.75
N THR A 152 -30.65 2.64 -22.04
CA THR A 152 -29.45 1.96 -22.55
C THR A 152 -29.36 0.55 -22.00
N LEU A 153 -28.83 0.40 -20.81
CA LEU A 153 -28.63 -0.86 -20.14
C LEU A 153 -29.93 -1.67 -19.99
N GLY A 154 -31.04 -0.99 -19.62
CA GLY A 154 -32.32 -1.64 -19.38
C GLY A 154 -33.02 -2.21 -20.65
N SER A 155 -32.52 -1.89 -21.84
CA SER A 155 -33.02 -2.46 -23.11
C SER A 155 -32.40 -3.83 -23.43
N LEU A 156 -31.34 -4.22 -22.73
CA LEU A 156 -30.56 -5.44 -22.99
C LEU A 156 -31.12 -6.66 -22.23
N PRO A 157 -30.81 -7.88 -22.69
CA PRO A 157 -31.04 -9.12 -21.96
C PRO A 157 -30.26 -9.14 -20.64
N LYS A 158 -30.75 -9.92 -19.65
CA LYS A 158 -30.13 -10.02 -18.31
C LYS A 158 -28.68 -10.48 -18.32
N ASP A 159 -28.36 -11.42 -19.17
CA ASP A 159 -27.01 -11.98 -19.32
C ASP A 159 -26.04 -10.94 -19.88
N GLU A 160 -26.46 -10.15 -20.86
CA GLU A 160 -25.66 -9.04 -21.41
C GLU A 160 -25.45 -7.94 -20.34
N ILE A 161 -26.51 -7.54 -19.61
CA ILE A 161 -26.38 -6.59 -18.49
C ILE A 161 -25.40 -7.10 -17.46
N SER A 162 -25.51 -8.37 -17.08
CA SER A 162 -24.64 -8.98 -16.08
C SER A 162 -23.18 -9.07 -16.54
N ALA A 163 -22.93 -9.32 -17.82
CA ALA A 163 -21.59 -9.29 -18.40
C ALA A 163 -20.97 -7.87 -18.36
N ILE A 164 -21.78 -6.84 -18.65
CA ILE A 164 -21.38 -5.42 -18.58
C ILE A 164 -21.00 -5.03 -17.15
N VAL A 165 -21.86 -5.34 -16.16
CA VAL A 165 -21.58 -5.10 -14.73
C VAL A 165 -20.31 -5.82 -14.31
N HIS A 166 -20.16 -7.10 -14.70
CA HIS A 166 -18.98 -7.90 -14.39
C HIS A 166 -17.70 -7.28 -14.95
N ALA A 167 -17.72 -6.81 -16.19
CA ALA A 167 -16.56 -6.21 -16.83
C ALA A 167 -16.07 -4.96 -16.09
N PHE A 168 -16.97 -4.05 -15.74
CA PHE A 168 -16.66 -2.88 -14.94
C PHE A 168 -16.08 -3.28 -13.58
N CYS A 169 -16.83 -4.08 -12.82
CA CYS A 169 -16.45 -4.45 -11.46
C CYS A 169 -15.14 -5.23 -11.42
N LYS A 170 -14.91 -6.11 -12.39
CA LYS A 170 -13.63 -6.82 -12.51
C LYS A 170 -12.47 -5.87 -12.71
N LYS A 171 -12.60 -4.89 -13.61
CA LYS A 171 -11.54 -3.92 -13.89
C LYS A 171 -11.24 -3.02 -12.69
N ILE A 172 -12.27 -2.57 -11.98
CA ILE A 172 -12.12 -1.84 -10.70
C ILE A 172 -11.39 -2.71 -9.66
N SER A 173 -11.74 -4.00 -9.56
CA SER A 173 -11.06 -4.94 -8.66
C SER A 173 -9.61 -5.20 -9.06
N ASP A 174 -9.34 -5.40 -10.35
CA ASP A 174 -7.98 -5.62 -10.89
C ASP A 174 -7.07 -4.40 -10.64
N ALA A 175 -7.66 -3.20 -10.60
CA ALA A 175 -6.97 -1.97 -10.21
C ALA A 175 -6.70 -1.85 -8.70
N GLY A 176 -7.23 -2.75 -7.86
CA GLY A 176 -7.04 -2.77 -6.41
C GLY A 176 -8.05 -1.93 -5.63
N TYR A 177 -9.19 -1.60 -6.23
CA TYR A 177 -10.34 -1.00 -5.55
C TYR A 177 -11.40 -2.06 -5.24
N TYR A 178 -12.38 -1.68 -4.43
CA TYR A 178 -13.47 -2.55 -4.03
C TYR A 178 -14.75 -2.18 -4.80
N PRO A 179 -15.16 -2.99 -5.80
CA PRO A 179 -16.36 -2.72 -6.56
C PRO A 179 -17.62 -3.15 -5.81
N ILE A 180 -18.69 -2.38 -5.99
CA ILE A 180 -20.06 -2.76 -5.59
C ILE A 180 -21.04 -2.46 -6.73
N LEU A 181 -22.20 -3.10 -6.68
CA LEU A 181 -23.30 -2.86 -7.60
C LEU A 181 -24.35 -1.99 -6.93
N TYR A 182 -24.67 -0.82 -7.50
CA TYR A 182 -25.85 -0.07 -7.11
C TYR A 182 -27.01 -0.38 -8.07
N ALA A 183 -28.17 -0.67 -7.47
CA ALA A 183 -29.41 -0.85 -8.20
C ALA A 183 -30.61 -0.73 -7.26
N ASN A 184 -31.79 -0.35 -7.78
CA ASN A 184 -33.03 -0.42 -7.04
C ASN A 184 -33.66 -1.82 -7.07
N ASP A 185 -34.64 -2.07 -6.19
CA ASP A 185 -35.33 -3.35 -6.06
C ASP A 185 -35.92 -3.89 -7.39
N TYR A 186 -36.34 -3.00 -8.30
CA TYR A 186 -36.90 -3.41 -9.59
C TYR A 186 -35.80 -4.01 -10.49
N TRP A 187 -34.65 -3.35 -10.58
CA TRP A 187 -33.54 -3.81 -11.37
C TRP A 187 -32.97 -5.13 -10.84
N ILE A 188 -32.77 -5.23 -9.53
CA ILE A 188 -32.31 -6.45 -8.87
C ILE A 188 -33.23 -7.64 -9.18
N THR A 189 -34.56 -7.43 -9.16
CA THR A 189 -35.51 -8.51 -9.38
C THR A 189 -35.67 -8.85 -10.87
N ASN A 190 -35.71 -7.83 -11.74
CA ASN A 190 -36.22 -8.01 -13.10
C ASN A 190 -35.15 -7.87 -14.20
N LYS A 191 -34.04 -7.15 -13.95
CA LYS A 191 -33.05 -6.77 -14.97
C LYS A 191 -31.69 -7.41 -14.77
N LEU A 192 -31.34 -7.80 -13.54
CA LEU A 192 -30.03 -8.35 -13.21
C LEU A 192 -30.12 -9.86 -12.97
N ASP A 193 -29.08 -10.59 -13.35
CA ASP A 193 -28.86 -11.96 -12.92
C ASP A 193 -28.01 -11.94 -11.65
N MET A 194 -28.69 -11.95 -10.49
CA MET A 194 -28.02 -11.83 -9.20
C MET A 194 -27.22 -13.06 -8.80
N ASP A 195 -27.46 -14.22 -9.42
CA ASP A 195 -26.66 -15.42 -9.22
C ASP A 195 -25.31 -15.26 -9.93
N ALA A 196 -25.29 -14.78 -11.15
CA ALA A 196 -24.08 -14.45 -11.91
C ALA A 196 -23.28 -13.29 -11.27
N LEU A 197 -23.94 -12.36 -10.57
CA LEU A 197 -23.37 -11.19 -9.93
C LEU A 197 -23.13 -11.36 -8.42
N SER A 198 -23.35 -12.56 -7.87
CA SER A 198 -23.32 -12.83 -6.41
C SER A 198 -22.01 -12.46 -5.71
N GLN A 199 -20.90 -12.36 -6.46
CA GLN A 199 -19.59 -11.93 -5.96
C GLN A 199 -19.51 -10.43 -5.67
N TYR A 200 -20.44 -9.61 -6.20
CA TYR A 200 -20.43 -8.17 -6.00
C TYR A 200 -21.44 -7.78 -4.93
N PRO A 201 -20.99 -7.12 -3.86
CA PRO A 201 -21.90 -6.60 -2.84
C PRO A 201 -22.83 -5.55 -3.40
N VAL A 202 -24.00 -5.44 -2.83
CA VAL A 202 -25.06 -4.57 -3.35
C VAL A 202 -25.28 -3.36 -2.44
N TRP A 203 -25.28 -2.19 -3.06
CA TRP A 203 -25.84 -0.95 -2.56
C TRP A 203 -27.25 -0.82 -3.17
N VAL A 204 -28.28 -1.00 -2.34
CA VAL A 204 -29.68 -1.04 -2.82
C VAL A 204 -30.36 0.30 -2.64
N ALA A 205 -31.10 0.75 -3.65
CA ALA A 205 -32.01 1.87 -3.53
C ALA A 205 -33.45 1.40 -3.25
N ALA A 206 -34.03 1.93 -2.17
CA ALA A 206 -35.42 1.68 -1.82
C ALA A 206 -35.93 2.83 -0.94
N TYR A 207 -36.56 3.81 -1.56
CA TYR A 207 -36.92 5.07 -0.91
C TYR A 207 -38.11 4.90 0.04
N GLU A 208 -37.95 5.43 1.24
CA GLU A 208 -38.98 5.54 2.30
C GLU A 208 -39.65 4.21 2.67
N ARG A 209 -38.99 3.10 2.43
CA ARG A 209 -39.40 1.75 2.76
C ARG A 209 -38.21 0.82 2.89
N PRO A 210 -38.27 -0.25 3.66
CA PRO A 210 -37.22 -1.25 3.67
C PRO A 210 -36.99 -1.84 2.27
N ALA A 211 -35.71 -2.08 1.93
CA ALA A 211 -35.35 -2.78 0.72
C ALA A 211 -35.84 -4.23 0.74
N LYS A 212 -36.23 -4.75 -0.42
CA LYS A 212 -36.59 -6.17 -0.58
C LYS A 212 -35.35 -7.05 -0.67
N TYR A 213 -34.26 -6.50 -1.21
CA TYR A 213 -32.98 -7.20 -1.27
C TYR A 213 -32.43 -7.43 0.14
N LYS A 214 -32.04 -8.67 0.41
CA LYS A 214 -31.54 -9.08 1.73
C LYS A 214 -30.04 -8.91 1.83
N ASN A 215 -29.57 -8.42 2.98
CA ASN A 215 -28.16 -8.24 3.29
C ASN A 215 -27.41 -7.28 2.34
N PRO A 216 -27.96 -6.10 2.05
CA PRO A 216 -27.22 -5.08 1.32
C PRO A 216 -26.01 -4.63 2.16
N VAL A 217 -24.94 -4.20 1.49
CA VAL A 217 -23.81 -3.57 2.20
C VAL A 217 -24.06 -2.09 2.47
N MET A 218 -24.89 -1.48 1.63
CA MET A 218 -25.39 -0.12 1.77
C MET A 218 -26.85 -0.04 1.30
N TRP A 219 -27.59 0.89 1.84
CA TRP A 219 -28.97 1.17 1.48
C TRP A 219 -29.20 2.68 1.34
N GLN A 220 -29.55 3.11 0.12
CA GLN A 220 -30.04 4.46 -0.16
C GLN A 220 -31.54 4.49 0.17
N GLY A 221 -31.86 5.11 1.30
CA GLY A 221 -33.21 5.01 1.87
C GLY A 221 -34.12 6.19 1.56
N THR A 222 -33.58 7.30 1.06
CA THR A 222 -34.35 8.47 0.58
C THR A 222 -33.56 9.25 -0.44
N GLU A 223 -34.26 9.90 -1.39
CA GLU A 223 -33.73 10.85 -2.37
C GLU A 223 -33.99 12.33 -1.99
N SER A 224 -34.48 12.57 -0.81
CA SER A 224 -34.94 13.90 -0.36
C SER A 224 -34.65 14.14 1.13
N GLY A 225 -33.47 13.67 1.59
CA GLY A 225 -33.00 13.94 2.93
C GLY A 225 -32.62 15.40 3.13
N ASN A 226 -32.58 15.83 4.39
CA ASN A 226 -32.14 17.16 4.78
C ASN A 226 -30.89 17.02 5.64
N ILE A 227 -29.76 17.55 5.19
CA ILE A 227 -28.48 17.56 5.89
C ILE A 227 -27.98 19.00 5.98
N GLU A 228 -27.69 19.46 7.19
CA GLU A 228 -27.10 20.79 7.37
C GLU A 228 -25.74 20.84 6.68
N GLY A 229 -25.49 21.89 5.92
CA GLY A 229 -24.31 22.03 5.05
C GLY A 229 -24.55 21.61 3.58
N ILE A 230 -25.67 20.93 3.26
CA ILE A 230 -26.05 20.58 1.89
C ILE A 230 -27.35 21.30 1.52
N SER A 231 -27.35 22.05 0.43
CA SER A 231 -28.51 22.79 -0.01
C SER A 231 -29.50 21.92 -0.79
N GLY A 232 -30.78 21.92 -0.42
CA GLY A 232 -31.81 21.13 -1.08
C GLY A 232 -31.91 19.69 -0.53
N GLY A 233 -32.64 18.84 -1.25
CA GLY A 233 -32.72 17.42 -0.94
C GLY A 233 -31.45 16.67 -1.33
N VAL A 234 -31.04 15.70 -0.54
CA VAL A 234 -29.88 14.85 -0.80
C VAL A 234 -30.22 13.39 -0.53
N ASP A 235 -29.60 12.50 -1.26
CA ASP A 235 -29.68 11.07 -1.06
C ASP A 235 -28.97 10.69 0.24
N ILE A 236 -29.66 9.92 1.12
CA ILE A 236 -29.08 9.45 2.38
C ILE A 236 -28.89 7.95 2.33
N ASP A 237 -27.68 7.54 2.69
CA ASP A 237 -27.21 6.18 2.68
C ASP A 237 -26.89 5.66 4.07
N LEU A 238 -27.30 4.42 4.33
CA LEU A 238 -26.92 3.67 5.52
C LEU A 238 -25.99 2.52 5.15
N GLN A 239 -24.91 2.41 5.88
CA GLN A 239 -23.89 1.36 5.69
C GLN A 239 -24.09 0.24 6.71
N PHE A 240 -24.01 -1.03 6.24
CA PHE A 240 -24.15 -2.23 7.08
C PHE A 240 -22.89 -3.11 7.12
N LYS A 241 -21.94 -2.91 6.21
CA LYS A 241 -20.68 -3.65 6.16
C LYS A 241 -19.51 -2.74 6.51
N ASP A 242 -18.65 -3.18 7.42
CA ASP A 242 -17.38 -2.50 7.69
C ASP A 242 -16.43 -2.64 6.49
N PHE A 243 -16.23 -1.57 5.74
CA PHE A 243 -15.35 -1.54 4.59
C PHE A 243 -13.87 -1.48 4.97
N SER A 244 -13.51 -1.08 6.18
CA SER A 244 -12.11 -1.05 6.63
C SER A 244 -11.48 -2.44 6.64
N SER A 245 -12.31 -3.48 6.79
CA SER A 245 -11.89 -4.88 6.77
C SER A 245 -11.55 -5.40 5.37
N VAL A 246 -12.00 -4.73 4.30
CA VAL A 246 -11.83 -5.18 2.90
C VAL A 246 -11.16 -4.14 2.00
N ILE A 247 -11.05 -2.89 2.44
CA ILE A 247 -10.36 -1.80 1.75
C ILE A 247 -9.17 -1.37 2.62
N PRO A 248 -7.98 -1.96 2.44
CA PRO A 248 -6.83 -1.65 3.27
C PRO A 248 -6.32 -0.23 3.01
N ALA A 249 -5.94 0.47 4.09
CA ALA A 249 -5.40 1.82 4.03
C ALA A 249 -4.07 1.88 3.26
N ASN A 250 -3.29 0.79 3.33
CA ASN A 250 -2.02 0.65 2.62
C ASN A 250 -2.18 -0.45 1.57
N SER A 251 -2.01 -0.09 0.30
CA SER A 251 -2.24 -1.04 -0.79
C SER A 251 -1.56 -0.62 -2.09
N TRP A 252 -1.29 -1.61 -2.92
CA TRP A 252 -0.93 -1.38 -4.31
C TRP A 252 -2.18 -1.23 -5.17
N LYS A 253 -2.15 -0.24 -6.08
CA LYS A 253 -3.19 -0.03 -7.08
C LYS A 253 -2.57 0.02 -8.47
N LYS A 254 -3.34 -0.37 -9.49
CA LYS A 254 -2.84 -0.49 -10.86
C LYS A 254 -3.63 0.41 -11.81
N PHE A 255 -2.94 1.30 -12.53
CA PHE A 255 -3.49 2.16 -13.58
C PHE A 255 -2.61 2.07 -14.82
N ASP A 256 -3.17 1.97 -16.00
CA ASP A 256 -2.44 1.92 -17.26
C ASP A 256 -1.26 0.93 -17.25
N ASN A 257 -1.47 -0.27 -16.70
CA ASN A 257 -0.46 -1.29 -16.48
C ASN A 257 0.71 -0.90 -15.58
N ARG A 258 0.63 0.20 -14.83
CA ARG A 258 1.63 0.65 -13.87
C ARG A 258 1.13 0.49 -12.46
N TRP A 259 2.04 0.18 -11.54
CA TRP A 259 1.74 0.05 -10.12
C TRP A 259 2.08 1.31 -9.35
N TYR A 260 1.20 1.66 -8.42
CA TYR A 260 1.27 2.81 -7.52
C TYR A 260 1.01 2.33 -6.10
N TYR A 261 1.77 2.85 -5.14
CA TYR A 261 1.57 2.51 -3.74
C TYR A 261 0.79 3.61 -3.03
N TYR A 262 -0.20 3.19 -2.26
CA TYR A 262 -1.01 4.07 -1.42
C TYR A 262 -0.74 3.75 0.04
N GLN A 263 -0.55 4.79 0.85
CA GLN A 263 -0.46 4.73 2.29
C GLN A 263 -1.50 5.69 2.86
N ASP A 264 -2.29 5.22 3.83
CA ASP A 264 -3.44 5.95 4.35
C ASP A 264 -4.36 6.46 3.22
N TYR A 265 -4.61 5.58 2.26
CA TYR A 265 -5.40 5.81 1.04
C TYR A 265 -4.83 6.88 0.09
N ARG A 266 -3.64 7.43 0.34
CA ARG A 266 -3.00 8.48 -0.47
C ARG A 266 -1.85 7.92 -1.28
N MET A 267 -1.82 8.25 -2.58
CA MET A 267 -0.73 7.86 -3.47
C MET A 267 0.60 8.41 -2.97
N GLN A 268 1.60 7.55 -2.86
CA GLN A 268 2.95 7.93 -2.48
C GLN A 268 3.73 8.41 -3.70
N LYS A 269 4.39 9.56 -3.58
CA LYS A 269 5.15 10.22 -4.66
C LYS A 269 6.46 10.74 -4.12
N ASP A 270 7.54 10.65 -4.92
CA ASP A 270 8.89 11.15 -4.60
C ASP A 270 9.38 10.71 -3.22
N THR A 271 9.17 9.45 -2.87
CA THR A 271 9.49 8.91 -1.54
C THR A 271 9.89 7.46 -1.57
N LEU A 272 10.64 7.03 -0.55
CA LEU A 272 10.90 5.63 -0.26
C LEU A 272 9.73 5.05 0.55
N ILE A 273 9.22 3.89 0.12
CA ILE A 273 8.15 3.18 0.83
C ILE A 273 8.60 1.77 1.20
N PHE A 274 7.94 1.19 2.20
CA PHE A 274 8.04 -0.22 2.55
C PHE A 274 6.63 -0.82 2.54
N ASP A 275 6.42 -1.87 1.75
CA ASP A 275 5.10 -2.49 1.57
C ASP A 275 4.79 -3.62 2.54
N GLY A 276 5.67 -3.83 3.54
CA GLY A 276 5.61 -4.95 4.48
C GLY A 276 6.55 -6.10 4.11
N SER A 277 7.11 -6.10 2.90
CA SER A 277 8.05 -7.11 2.41
C SER A 277 9.29 -6.50 1.77
N ASN A 278 9.13 -5.47 0.96
CA ASN A 278 10.19 -4.85 0.19
C ASN A 278 10.13 -3.32 0.27
N SER A 279 11.26 -2.68 0.00
CA SER A 279 11.34 -1.22 -0.15
C SER A 279 11.41 -0.84 -1.62
N TYR A 280 10.70 0.25 -1.98
CA TYR A 280 10.64 0.81 -3.32
C TYR A 280 10.80 2.33 -3.26
N PHE A 281 11.33 2.93 -4.31
CA PHE A 281 11.26 4.38 -4.46
C PHE A 281 10.16 4.74 -5.45
N MET A 282 9.23 5.60 -5.01
CA MET A 282 8.17 6.10 -5.88
C MET A 282 8.63 7.39 -6.55
N ASN A 283 8.49 7.45 -7.88
CA ASN A 283 8.81 8.65 -8.66
C ASN A 283 7.85 9.81 -8.34
N PRO A 284 8.14 11.05 -8.76
CA PRO A 284 7.24 12.19 -8.58
C PRO A 284 5.85 12.01 -9.20
N ASP A 285 5.71 11.17 -10.25
CA ASP A 285 4.44 10.80 -10.85
C ASP A 285 3.73 9.64 -10.13
N GLY A 286 4.32 9.10 -9.05
CA GLY A 286 3.80 8.00 -8.26
C GLY A 286 4.14 6.61 -8.81
N THR A 287 4.84 6.48 -9.93
CA THR A 287 5.28 5.18 -10.47
C THR A 287 6.49 4.63 -9.72
N ILE A 288 6.70 3.31 -9.79
CA ILE A 288 7.88 2.68 -9.19
C ILE A 288 9.14 3.11 -9.96
N TYR A 289 10.21 3.47 -9.23
CA TYR A 289 11.53 3.71 -9.81
C TYR A 289 12.20 2.38 -10.16
N THR A 290 12.58 2.22 -11.43
CA THR A 290 13.27 1.02 -11.96
C THR A 290 14.62 1.36 -12.62
N GLY A 291 15.16 2.55 -12.35
CA GLY A 291 16.35 3.05 -13.02
C GLY A 291 17.70 2.53 -12.49
N GLY A 292 17.73 1.55 -11.60
CA GLY A 292 18.96 0.98 -11.04
C GLY A 292 19.56 1.86 -9.93
N TRP A 293 20.71 2.47 -10.17
CA TRP A 293 21.36 3.34 -9.18
C TRP A 293 20.58 4.62 -8.91
N LYS A 294 20.42 4.94 -7.63
CA LYS A 294 19.80 6.19 -7.17
C LYS A 294 20.52 6.71 -5.93
N GLU A 295 20.67 8.01 -5.85
CA GLU A 295 21.17 8.68 -4.66
C GLU A 295 19.99 9.19 -3.83
N LEU A 296 19.96 8.81 -2.56
CA LEU A 296 18.96 9.22 -1.58
C LEU A 296 19.69 9.82 -0.38
N SER A 297 19.45 11.10 -0.09
CA SER A 297 20.09 11.81 1.01
C SER A 297 21.62 11.70 1.04
N GLY A 298 22.27 11.78 -0.13
CA GLY A 298 23.72 11.69 -0.29
C GLY A 298 24.29 10.27 -0.21
N LYS A 299 23.46 9.23 -0.18
CA LYS A 299 23.86 7.83 -0.15
C LYS A 299 23.35 7.09 -1.38
N LYS A 300 24.17 6.18 -1.92
CA LYS A 300 23.82 5.42 -3.11
C LYS A 300 23.05 4.16 -2.72
N CYS A 301 21.90 3.95 -3.37
CA CYS A 301 21.09 2.76 -3.31
C CYS A 301 20.97 2.16 -4.71
N TYR A 302 20.57 0.90 -4.79
CA TYR A 302 20.30 0.25 -6.05
C TYR A 302 18.92 -0.38 -6.05
N PHE A 303 18.13 -0.04 -7.06
CA PHE A 303 16.79 -0.58 -7.28
C PHE A 303 16.83 -1.52 -8.49
N ASP A 304 16.27 -2.70 -8.34
CA ASP A 304 16.29 -3.70 -9.43
C ASP A 304 15.50 -3.19 -10.65
N PRO A 305 16.11 -3.16 -11.83
CA PRO A 305 15.45 -2.62 -13.02
C PRO A 305 14.20 -3.39 -13.46
N GLY A 306 14.07 -4.66 -13.09
CA GLY A 306 12.90 -5.48 -13.44
C GLY A 306 11.74 -5.32 -12.45
N THR A 307 12.05 -5.14 -11.15
CA THR A 307 11.03 -5.16 -10.08
C THR A 307 10.90 -3.84 -9.32
N GLY A 308 11.90 -2.95 -9.40
CA GLY A 308 11.98 -1.74 -8.59
C GLY A 308 12.30 -1.99 -7.11
N ILE A 309 12.58 -3.24 -6.70
CA ILE A 309 12.92 -3.57 -5.32
C ILE A 309 14.30 -3.02 -4.97
N MET A 310 14.39 -2.30 -3.86
CA MET A 310 15.67 -1.84 -3.30
C MET A 310 16.52 -3.03 -2.87
N ARG A 311 17.77 -3.06 -3.30
CA ARG A 311 18.68 -4.15 -3.00
C ARG A 311 19.29 -4.01 -1.61
N LEU A 312 19.37 -5.15 -0.93
CA LEU A 312 20.05 -5.35 0.34
C LEU A 312 21.06 -6.48 0.19
N GLY A 313 22.12 -6.47 1.00
CA GLY A 313 23.17 -7.50 0.93
C GLY A 313 23.97 -7.43 -0.37
N TRP A 314 24.47 -8.58 -0.81
CA TRP A 314 25.31 -8.69 -1.98
C TRP A 314 24.52 -8.61 -3.30
N LYS A 315 25.02 -7.82 -4.24
CA LYS A 315 24.47 -7.74 -5.61
C LYS A 315 25.58 -7.55 -6.61
N GLN A 316 25.58 -8.38 -7.65
CA GLN A 316 26.44 -8.16 -8.81
C GLN A 316 25.76 -7.20 -9.79
N ILE A 317 26.47 -6.14 -10.17
CA ILE A 317 26.01 -5.10 -11.11
C ILE A 317 27.13 -4.86 -12.12
N ASN A 318 26.85 -5.10 -13.39
CA ASN A 318 27.83 -4.94 -14.49
C ASN A 318 29.16 -5.67 -14.21
N GLY A 319 29.10 -6.89 -13.67
CA GLY A 319 30.25 -7.75 -13.40
C GLY A 319 31.02 -7.41 -12.11
N LYS A 320 30.66 -6.36 -11.38
CA LYS A 320 31.24 -6.00 -10.08
C LYS A 320 30.28 -6.34 -8.95
N TRP A 321 30.82 -6.80 -7.83
CA TRP A 321 30.04 -7.05 -6.62
C TRP A 321 29.98 -5.80 -5.74
N TYR A 322 28.78 -5.54 -5.19
CA TYR A 322 28.49 -4.47 -4.24
C TYR A 322 27.76 -5.04 -3.05
N TYR A 323 27.93 -4.40 -1.91
CA TYR A 323 27.20 -4.74 -0.68
C TYR A 323 26.34 -3.58 -0.24
N PHE A 324 25.07 -3.86 0.05
CA PHE A 324 24.09 -2.89 0.53
C PHE A 324 23.69 -3.23 1.95
N ALA A 325 23.79 -2.28 2.87
CA ALA A 325 23.37 -2.47 4.24
C ALA A 325 21.85 -2.68 4.37
N THR A 326 21.37 -2.97 5.56
CA THR A 326 19.94 -3.21 5.83
C THR A 326 19.04 -1.99 5.57
N ASP A 327 19.64 -0.79 5.52
CA ASP A 327 18.98 0.45 5.14
C ASP A 327 19.04 0.73 3.61
N GLY A 328 19.57 -0.20 2.82
CA GLY A 328 19.73 -0.10 1.37
C GLY A 328 20.92 0.73 0.90
N ASN A 329 21.74 1.26 1.79
CA ASN A 329 22.90 2.07 1.43
C ASN A 329 24.09 1.21 0.97
N MET A 330 24.64 1.55 -0.22
CA MET A 330 25.86 0.96 -0.71
C MET A 330 27.01 1.19 0.29
N GLN A 331 27.72 0.13 0.62
CA GLN A 331 28.83 0.18 1.54
C GLN A 331 30.15 0.45 0.82
N THR A 332 31.06 1.10 1.54
CA THR A 332 32.48 1.32 1.15
C THR A 332 33.36 0.99 2.35
N GLY A 333 34.63 0.67 2.12
CA GLY A 333 35.53 0.24 3.19
C GLY A 333 35.26 -1.20 3.62
N TRP A 334 35.59 -1.53 4.86
CA TRP A 334 35.45 -2.89 5.40
C TRP A 334 33.98 -3.27 5.66
N VAL A 335 33.60 -4.45 5.17
CA VAL A 335 32.29 -5.07 5.37
C VAL A 335 32.51 -6.46 5.96
N SER A 336 31.79 -6.79 7.03
CA SER A 336 31.73 -8.16 7.57
C SER A 336 30.40 -8.80 7.21
N ASP A 337 30.47 -9.98 6.61
CA ASP A 337 29.30 -10.77 6.27
C ASP A 337 29.60 -12.26 6.50
N ALA A 338 28.68 -12.98 7.19
CA ALA A 338 28.83 -14.38 7.54
C ALA A 338 30.18 -14.75 8.21
N GLY A 339 30.77 -13.83 8.99
CA GLY A 339 32.05 -14.04 9.68
C GLY A 339 33.29 -13.81 8.83
N LEU A 340 33.13 -13.47 7.54
CA LEU A 340 34.21 -13.09 6.63
C LEU A 340 34.28 -11.57 6.47
N TRP A 341 35.48 -11.08 6.18
CA TRP A 341 35.71 -9.67 5.90
C TRP A 341 35.97 -9.43 4.43
N TYR A 342 35.38 -8.36 3.91
CA TYR A 342 35.51 -7.91 2.53
C TYR A 342 35.85 -6.43 2.51
N TYR A 343 36.56 -5.98 1.50
CA TYR A 343 36.86 -4.55 1.31
C TYR A 343 36.20 -3.99 0.08
N MET A 344 35.39 -2.97 0.28
CA MET A 344 34.68 -2.25 -0.78
C MET A 344 35.45 -0.99 -1.11
N GLY A 345 35.80 -0.80 -2.37
CA GLY A 345 36.48 0.40 -2.84
C GLY A 345 35.67 1.68 -2.64
N GLY A 346 36.25 2.85 -2.91
CA GLY A 346 35.56 4.12 -2.84
C GLY A 346 34.38 4.26 -3.83
N ASP A 347 34.39 3.45 -4.90
CA ASP A 347 33.29 3.31 -5.84
C ASP A 347 32.21 2.31 -5.36
N GLY A 348 32.42 1.65 -4.22
CA GLY A 348 31.56 0.63 -3.63
C GLY A 348 31.79 -0.77 -4.21
N ALA A 349 32.68 -0.95 -5.17
CA ALA A 349 32.95 -2.27 -5.75
C ALA A 349 33.85 -3.10 -4.82
N MET A 350 33.49 -4.38 -4.62
CA MET A 350 34.29 -5.35 -3.90
C MET A 350 35.68 -5.48 -4.54
N GLN A 351 36.70 -5.42 -3.71
CA GLN A 351 38.10 -5.55 -4.13
C GLN A 351 38.56 -7.00 -4.01
N THR A 352 39.57 -7.37 -4.80
CA THR A 352 40.24 -8.68 -4.75
C THR A 352 41.75 -8.48 -4.90
N GLY A 353 42.55 -9.46 -4.49
CA GLY A 353 44.02 -9.35 -4.53
C GLY A 353 44.56 -8.48 -3.39
N VAL A 354 45.73 -7.85 -3.59
CA VAL A 354 46.36 -7.00 -2.57
C VAL A 354 45.75 -5.61 -2.58
N VAL A 355 45.28 -5.15 -1.42
CA VAL A 355 44.75 -3.79 -1.20
C VAL A 355 45.56 -3.10 -0.11
N ASN A 356 45.76 -1.78 -0.27
CA ASN A 356 46.37 -0.94 0.76
C ASN A 356 45.29 -0.09 1.43
N VAL A 357 45.14 -0.29 2.74
CA VAL A 357 44.19 0.44 3.55
C VAL A 357 44.93 1.10 4.69
N ASN A 358 45.05 2.42 4.68
CA ASN A 358 45.76 3.20 5.71
C ASN A 358 47.20 2.69 5.96
N GLU A 359 47.98 2.52 4.86
CA GLU A 359 49.37 2.04 4.88
C GLU A 359 49.55 0.56 5.26
N THR A 360 48.47 -0.18 5.53
CA THR A 360 48.49 -1.62 5.80
C THR A 360 48.03 -2.38 4.55
N LEU A 361 48.78 -3.38 4.15
CA LEU A 361 48.44 -4.28 3.07
C LEU A 361 47.59 -5.43 3.54
N TYR A 362 46.56 -5.78 2.77
CA TYR A 362 45.68 -6.92 3.01
C TYR A 362 45.59 -7.76 1.73
N TYR A 363 45.41 -9.07 1.87
CA TYR A 363 45.19 -9.96 0.74
C TYR A 363 43.72 -10.45 0.74
N LEU A 364 43.04 -10.16 -0.37
CA LEU A 364 41.66 -10.58 -0.58
C LEU A 364 41.63 -11.68 -1.64
N GLY A 365 40.91 -12.75 -1.36
CA GLY A 365 40.74 -13.88 -2.28
C GLY A 365 40.04 -13.49 -3.59
N ALA A 366 39.94 -14.44 -4.50
CA ALA A 366 39.18 -14.24 -5.76
C ALA A 366 37.65 -14.06 -5.49
N ASP A 367 37.19 -14.56 -4.36
CA ASP A 367 35.82 -14.38 -3.84
C ASP A 367 35.66 -13.08 -3.02
N GLY A 368 36.73 -12.29 -2.88
CA GLY A 368 36.76 -11.05 -2.11
C GLY A 368 37.00 -11.22 -0.62
N SER A 369 36.99 -12.44 -0.07
CA SER A 369 37.22 -12.66 1.36
C SER A 369 38.66 -12.34 1.78
N MET A 370 38.82 -11.66 2.93
CA MET A 370 40.12 -11.34 3.49
C MET A 370 40.77 -12.59 4.08
N TYR A 371 42.02 -12.85 3.67
CA TYR A 371 42.84 -13.91 4.26
C TYR A 371 43.40 -13.48 5.60
N HIS A 372 43.58 -14.45 6.53
CA HIS A 372 44.17 -14.27 7.83
C HIS A 372 44.87 -15.57 8.29
N ASP A 373 45.81 -15.47 9.19
CA ASP A 373 46.54 -16.59 9.83
C ASP A 373 47.15 -17.57 8.79
N THR A 374 47.67 -17.04 7.66
CA THR A 374 48.16 -17.88 6.54
C THR A 374 49.30 -17.24 5.81
N LYS A 375 49.95 -18.02 4.95
CA LYS A 375 50.96 -17.53 4.00
C LYS A 375 50.41 -17.46 2.60
N VAL A 376 50.77 -16.44 1.82
CA VAL A 376 50.45 -16.27 0.43
C VAL A 376 51.66 -15.93 -0.38
N GLU A 377 51.71 -16.39 -1.64
CA GLU A 377 52.70 -15.99 -2.64
C GLU A 377 52.17 -14.80 -3.40
N TYR A 378 52.91 -13.68 -3.37
CA TYR A 378 52.53 -12.49 -4.14
C TYR A 378 53.81 -11.78 -4.68
N ASN A 379 53.81 -11.50 -5.99
CA ASN A 379 54.95 -10.87 -6.68
C ASN A 379 56.28 -11.58 -6.46
N GLY A 380 56.30 -12.94 -6.40
CA GLY A 380 57.50 -13.76 -6.27
C GLY A 380 58.09 -13.75 -4.87
N LYS A 381 57.36 -13.29 -3.85
CA LYS A 381 57.69 -13.29 -2.43
C LYS A 381 56.61 -13.99 -1.65
N THR A 382 57.06 -14.64 -0.57
CA THR A 382 56.13 -15.19 0.42
C THR A 382 55.76 -14.12 1.46
N TRP A 383 54.51 -14.02 1.77
CA TRP A 383 53.96 -13.07 2.75
C TRP A 383 53.20 -13.83 3.84
N TRP A 384 53.40 -13.36 5.07
CA TRP A 384 52.62 -13.80 6.22
C TRP A 384 51.44 -12.83 6.41
N ILE A 385 50.23 -13.38 6.58
CA ILE A 385 49.02 -12.64 6.91
C ILE A 385 48.67 -12.98 8.34
N ASP A 386 48.63 -12.00 9.23
CA ASP A 386 48.33 -12.19 10.65
C ASP A 386 46.84 -12.41 10.91
N GLY A 387 46.41 -12.63 12.15
CA GLY A 387 45.01 -12.83 12.54
C GLY A 387 44.11 -11.62 12.29
N GLY A 388 44.65 -10.43 12.13
CA GLY A 388 43.96 -9.21 11.74
C GLY A 388 43.92 -8.98 10.22
N GLY A 389 44.53 -9.86 9.43
CA GLY A 389 44.62 -9.76 7.99
C GLY A 389 45.77 -8.89 7.46
N ALA A 390 46.60 -8.31 8.35
CA ALA A 390 47.74 -7.48 7.94
C ALA A 390 48.88 -8.34 7.32
N MET A 391 49.35 -7.89 6.17
CA MET A 391 50.30 -8.60 5.33
C MET A 391 51.72 -8.08 5.59
N SER A 392 52.66 -8.95 5.92
CA SER A 392 54.08 -8.65 6.10
C SER A 392 54.93 -9.62 5.31
N GLU A 393 56.12 -9.20 4.81
CA GLU A 393 57.03 -10.09 4.09
C GLU A 393 57.52 -11.21 5.03
N TYR A 394 57.34 -12.46 4.61
CA TYR A 394 57.77 -13.61 5.39
C TYR A 394 59.24 -13.90 5.12
N HIS A 395 60.05 -13.86 6.19
CA HIS A 395 61.44 -14.29 6.14
C HIS A 395 61.54 -15.61 6.90
N GLU A 396 62.03 -16.65 6.22
CA GLU A 396 62.36 -17.91 6.90
C GLU A 396 63.58 -17.65 7.77
N GLU A 397 63.43 -17.72 9.11
CA GLU A 397 64.57 -17.69 9.99
C GLU A 397 65.41 -18.92 9.64
N THR A 398 66.53 -18.73 8.99
CA THR A 398 67.58 -19.76 8.88
C THR A 398 68.00 -20.07 10.32
N ALA A 399 67.68 -21.27 10.83
CA ALA A 399 68.18 -21.78 12.04
C ALA A 399 69.72 -21.74 12.00
N ALA A 400 70.34 -20.75 12.66
CA ALA A 400 71.77 -20.73 12.93
C ALA A 400 72.03 -21.86 13.92
N GLU A 401 72.74 -22.90 13.42
CA GLU A 401 73.45 -23.85 14.27
C GLU A 401 74.41 -23.07 15.19
N GLY A 402 74.28 -23.22 16.46
CA GLY A 402 75.40 -22.78 17.24
C GLY A 402 75.21 -22.64 18.70
N THR A 403 75.55 -23.68 19.41
CA THR A 403 76.26 -23.72 20.70
C THR A 403 75.66 -22.92 21.90
N ASP A 404 75.13 -23.71 22.77
CA ASP A 404 75.29 -23.76 24.23
C ASP A 404 75.88 -22.54 24.93
N ALA A 405 75.12 -22.00 25.86
CA ALA A 405 75.49 -21.76 27.23
C ALA A 405 74.47 -20.87 27.96
N GLY A 406 73.92 -21.44 28.99
CA GLY A 406 73.10 -20.94 30.05
C GLY A 406 73.18 -19.48 30.45
N ASN A 407 72.06 -18.93 30.72
CA ASN A 407 71.86 -18.33 32.03
C ASN A 407 70.38 -17.99 32.29
N ALA A 408 69.97 -18.29 33.49
CA ALA A 408 68.64 -17.93 34.04
C ALA A 408 68.52 -16.41 34.22
N GLY A 409 67.33 -15.90 34.12
CA GLY A 409 67.06 -14.63 34.77
C GLY A 409 65.89 -13.83 34.24
N ALA A 410 64.73 -13.87 34.95
CA ALA A 410 63.83 -12.77 35.24
C ALA A 410 62.90 -12.24 34.16
N ALA A 411 61.62 -12.49 34.36
CA ALA A 411 60.58 -11.57 33.93
C ALA A 411 60.73 -10.18 34.59
N PRO A 412 60.38 -9.13 33.98
CA PRO A 412 59.31 -8.27 34.42
C PRO A 412 58.40 -7.84 33.29
N GLY A 413 57.12 -7.61 33.44
CA GLY A 413 56.46 -6.74 34.35
C GLY A 413 55.42 -5.98 33.50
N SER A 414 54.22 -6.10 33.88
CA SER A 414 53.06 -5.37 33.45
C SER A 414 53.22 -3.83 33.30
N ALA A 415 52.62 -3.24 32.29
CA ALA A 415 52.09 -1.88 32.36
C ALA A 415 51.10 -1.76 31.22
N GLN A 416 49.85 -1.73 31.46
CA GLN A 416 48.99 -0.63 31.88
C GLN A 416 48.48 0.20 30.73
N THR A 417 47.24 -0.06 30.31
CA THR A 417 46.05 0.78 30.33
C THR A 417 46.17 2.22 29.83
N GLY A 418 45.37 2.54 28.84
CA GLY A 418 44.95 3.89 28.48
C GLY A 418 43.59 3.85 27.85
N GLY A 419 42.55 3.84 28.68
CA GLY A 419 41.20 4.06 28.26
C GLY A 419 40.92 5.54 28.02
N ILE A 420 40.06 5.84 27.07
CA ILE A 420 39.37 7.11 27.07
C ILE A 420 37.86 6.81 27.01
N SER A 421 37.21 7.23 28.07
CA SER A 421 35.75 7.31 28.25
C SER A 421 35.17 8.40 27.38
N ALA A 422 34.00 8.20 26.88
CA ALA A 422 33.06 9.29 26.59
C ALA A 422 31.72 8.99 27.24
N ASP A 423 31.45 9.85 28.15
CA ASP A 423 30.34 10.05 29.04
C ASP A 423 29.09 10.50 28.30
N SER A 424 27.93 10.05 28.73
CA SER A 424 26.78 10.92 29.04
C SER A 424 25.62 10.09 29.59
N ALA A 425 25.41 10.23 30.83
CA ALA A 425 24.28 10.64 31.66
C ALA A 425 22.88 10.34 31.03
N ALA A 426 22.05 9.60 31.67
CA ALA A 426 21.54 9.42 33.02
C ALA A 426 20.05 9.79 33.11
N THR A 427 19.43 9.13 34.01
CA THR A 427 18.19 9.29 34.79
C THR A 427 17.00 8.55 34.23
N GLY A 428 16.24 7.76 34.95
CA GLY A 428 16.23 7.35 36.35
C GLY A 428 15.00 6.49 36.58
N ALA A 429 15.16 5.55 37.46
CA ALA A 429 14.25 5.00 38.47
C ALA A 429 12.76 4.75 38.09
N ASP A 430 12.15 3.66 38.43
CA ASP A 430 11.98 3.02 39.74
C ASP A 430 11.35 1.61 39.67
N LYS A 431 11.68 0.82 40.66
CA LYS A 431 11.28 -0.48 41.19
C LYS A 431 9.86 -1.01 40.97
N SER A 432 9.69 -2.32 40.82
CA SER A 432 9.34 -3.30 41.87
C SER A 432 9.13 -4.71 41.28
N SER A 433 9.89 -5.69 41.72
CA SER A 433 9.64 -6.88 42.54
C SER A 433 8.29 -7.59 42.27
N THR A 434 8.33 -8.89 41.95
CA THR A 434 8.23 -10.04 42.81
C THR A 434 8.18 -11.37 42.04
N THR A 435 9.04 -12.26 42.42
CA THR A 435 8.94 -13.70 42.75
C THR A 435 8.04 -14.64 41.96
N GLY A 436 8.66 -15.77 41.55
CA GLY A 436 8.07 -17.06 41.84
C GLY A 436 8.42 -18.19 40.89
N THR A 437 9.38 -19.02 41.25
CA THR A 437 9.44 -20.50 41.20
C THR A 437 8.89 -21.18 39.92
N GLY A 438 9.54 -22.08 39.23
CA GLY A 438 10.39 -23.15 39.61
C GLY A 438 10.03 -24.38 38.78
N SER A 439 10.99 -25.12 38.33
CA SER A 439 11.03 -26.56 38.10
C SER A 439 11.59 -27.04 36.78
N LYS A 440 12.72 -27.63 36.89
CA LYS A 440 13.39 -28.74 36.21
C LYS A 440 12.56 -29.64 35.30
N ALA A 441 13.15 -29.96 34.14
CA ALA A 441 13.57 -31.35 33.87
C ALA A 441 14.41 -31.42 32.58
N SER A 442 15.45 -32.19 32.69
CA SER A 442 16.46 -32.61 31.74
C SER A 442 15.92 -33.55 30.67
N SER A 443 16.47 -33.52 29.46
CA SER A 443 16.99 -34.73 28.84
C SER A 443 17.85 -34.39 27.62
N ASP A 444 19.00 -34.97 27.68
CA ASP A 444 20.09 -35.16 26.77
C ASP A 444 19.68 -35.83 25.47
N SER A 445 20.13 -35.32 24.31
CA SER A 445 20.49 -36.16 23.17
C SER A 445 21.38 -35.35 22.22
N SER A 446 22.66 -35.73 22.24
CA SER A 446 23.68 -35.41 21.25
C SER A 446 23.27 -35.89 19.87
N GLU A 447 23.19 -34.98 18.89
CA GLU A 447 23.34 -35.33 17.49
C GLU A 447 24.46 -34.51 16.85
N GLU A 448 25.38 -35.27 16.30
CA GLU A 448 26.58 -34.93 15.57
C GLU A 448 26.21 -34.01 14.37
N ILE A 449 26.63 -32.75 14.37
CA ILE A 449 26.53 -31.88 13.20
C ILE A 449 27.78 -32.13 12.34
N THR A 450 27.61 -32.92 11.31
CA THR A 450 28.56 -33.00 10.20
C THR A 450 28.68 -31.66 9.52
N HIS A 451 29.85 -31.05 9.60
CA HIS A 451 30.22 -29.90 8.76
C HIS A 451 30.14 -30.25 7.27
N VAL A 452 29.14 -29.69 6.58
CA VAL A 452 29.14 -29.59 5.14
C VAL A 452 29.61 -28.18 4.82
N GLU A 453 30.81 -28.06 4.28
CA GLU A 453 31.31 -26.84 3.65
C GLU A 453 30.38 -26.44 2.50
N ALA A 454 29.53 -25.47 2.71
CA ALA A 454 28.77 -24.85 1.62
C ALA A 454 29.64 -23.78 0.97
N LYS A 455 30.28 -24.16 -0.13
CA LYS A 455 30.92 -23.25 -1.07
C LYS A 455 29.84 -22.28 -1.61
N PRO A 456 30.01 -20.95 -1.58
CA PRO A 456 29.04 -20.05 -2.19
C PRO A 456 29.04 -20.24 -3.69
N THR A 457 27.97 -20.81 -4.21
CA THR A 457 27.75 -20.97 -5.64
C THR A 457 27.43 -19.60 -6.23
N LEU A 458 28.33 -19.06 -7.02
CA LEU A 458 28.16 -17.84 -7.81
C LEU A 458 27.35 -18.14 -9.08
N GLU A 459 26.15 -18.69 -8.97
CA GLU A 459 25.24 -18.87 -10.09
C GLU A 459 23.90 -18.22 -9.77
N GLY A 460 23.36 -17.49 -10.76
CA GLY A 460 22.15 -16.69 -10.65
C GLY A 460 20.95 -17.51 -10.18
N ASP A 461 20.42 -17.16 -9.03
CA ASP A 461 19.27 -17.83 -8.44
C ASP A 461 17.99 -17.45 -9.16
N THR A 462 17.46 -18.41 -9.93
CA THR A 462 16.10 -18.45 -10.42
C THR A 462 15.34 -19.52 -9.65
N SER A 463 15.18 -19.39 -8.34
CA SER A 463 14.16 -20.16 -7.62
C SER A 463 13.94 -19.62 -6.20
N ASN A 464 12.89 -18.89 -6.02
CA ASN A 464 12.21 -18.86 -4.74
C ASN A 464 10.71 -18.98 -4.98
N ALA A 465 10.25 -20.22 -5.00
CA ALA A 465 8.84 -20.58 -4.94
C ALA A 465 8.52 -20.94 -3.50
N GLY A 466 7.73 -20.10 -2.83
CA GLY A 466 7.11 -20.54 -1.58
C GLY A 466 6.90 -19.48 -0.52
N SER A 467 6.15 -18.43 -0.82
CA SER A 467 5.20 -17.83 0.12
C SER A 467 4.20 -17.02 -0.70
N GLN A 468 2.92 -17.20 -0.42
CA GLN A 468 1.83 -16.50 -1.11
C GLN A 468 1.83 -15.01 -0.75
N GLY A 469 2.76 -14.25 -1.32
CA GLY A 469 2.71 -12.81 -1.44
C GLY A 469 2.46 -12.48 -2.91
N ARG A 470 1.48 -11.67 -3.19
CA ARG A 470 1.18 -11.18 -4.54
C ARG A 470 2.45 -10.64 -5.18
N VAL A 471 3.04 -11.40 -6.09
CA VAL A 471 4.13 -10.90 -6.95
C VAL A 471 3.53 -9.84 -7.85
N ILE A 472 4.10 -8.63 -7.80
CA ILE A 472 3.75 -7.55 -8.72
C ILE A 472 4.43 -7.88 -10.05
N PRO A 473 3.71 -8.21 -11.13
CA PRO A 473 4.34 -8.32 -12.42
C PRO A 473 4.64 -6.91 -12.93
N VAL A 474 5.90 -6.54 -12.97
CA VAL A 474 6.34 -5.34 -13.70
C VAL A 474 6.34 -5.73 -15.16
N GLY A 475 5.33 -5.30 -15.90
CA GLY A 475 5.26 -5.49 -17.34
C GLY A 475 6.39 -4.70 -18.03
N VAL A 476 7.01 -5.34 -18.99
CA VAL A 476 7.94 -4.77 -19.97
C VAL A 476 7.17 -3.87 -20.94
#